data_4178e56d8472f292c47bcf90579d0172
#
_entry.id   4178e56d8472f292c47bcf90579d0172
#
_cell.length_a   1.000
_cell.length_b   1.000
_cell.length_c   1.000
_cell.angle_alpha   90.00
_cell.angle_beta   90.00
_cell.angle_gamma   90.00
#
_symmetry.space_group_name_H-M   'P 1'
#
loop_
_entity.id
_entity.type
_entity.pdbx_description
1 polymer ?
#
loop_
_entity_poly.entity_id
_entity_poly.type
_entity_poly.pdbx_seq_one_letter_code
_entity_poly.pdbx_strand_id
1 'polypeptide(L)'
;MLDAAVDIFSEKGMGITIQALADRVSVTQPLVHRYFRTRADLIAGIREKIQFAHWDPAWREVLTDRSHPLCERIPDFYARYLPHIYSARWYRSFWYAALSDPTFAQEFLARVHEELLLSIIGEARFAFGYPALECRPAGPREIELVWGMHSTTVFLGIRRYVYHTPVSPDLQTTVLDQMRAYLHTVPEVMEELMPSARKRTVIER
;
A
#
# COMPACT_ATOMS: atom_id res chain seq x y z
N MET A 1 7.31 24.01 -3.36
CA MET A 1 6.19 24.24 -4.30
C MET A 1 5.34 22.97 -4.50
N LEU A 2 5.90 21.82 -4.93
CA LEU A 2 5.12 20.60 -5.15
C LEU A 2 4.49 20.06 -3.86
N ASP A 3 5.15 20.15 -2.70
CA ASP A 3 4.54 19.77 -1.41
C ASP A 3 3.32 20.62 -1.08
N ALA A 4 3.40 21.92 -1.28
CA ALA A 4 2.25 22.82 -1.11
C ALA A 4 1.12 22.50 -2.10
N ALA A 5 1.45 22.06 -3.30
CA ALA A 5 0.46 21.61 -4.28
C ALA A 5 -0.27 20.34 -3.80
N VAL A 6 0.45 19.36 -3.24
CA VAL A 6 -0.17 18.16 -2.65
C VAL A 6 -1.05 18.53 -1.45
N ASP A 7 -0.65 19.51 -0.61
CA ASP A 7 -1.47 19.97 0.51
C ASP A 7 -2.80 20.56 0.01
N ILE A 8 -2.75 21.48 -0.96
CA ILE A 8 -3.97 22.05 -1.57
C ILE A 8 -4.82 20.96 -2.23
N PHE A 9 -4.18 20.01 -2.92
CA PHE A 9 -4.88 18.92 -3.58
C PHE A 9 -5.59 18.01 -2.56
N SER A 10 -4.99 17.75 -1.42
CA SER A 10 -5.62 16.99 -0.33
C SER A 10 -6.83 17.72 0.28
N GLU A 11 -6.85 19.04 0.21
CA GLU A 11 -7.96 19.88 0.69
C GLU A 11 -9.08 20.05 -0.34
N LYS A 12 -8.72 20.31 -1.61
CA LYS A 12 -9.63 20.78 -2.67
C LYS A 12 -9.82 19.78 -3.82
N GLY A 13 -9.04 18.70 -3.83
CA GLY A 13 -9.05 17.72 -4.92
C GLY A 13 -8.79 18.35 -6.27
N MET A 14 -9.60 17.95 -7.25
CA MET A 14 -9.55 18.51 -8.62
C MET A 14 -9.90 19.99 -8.73
N GLY A 15 -10.27 20.65 -7.63
CA GLY A 15 -10.47 22.10 -7.56
C GLY A 15 -9.18 22.93 -7.42
N ILE A 16 -7.99 22.31 -7.37
CA ILE A 16 -6.70 23.03 -7.31
C ILE A 16 -6.50 23.91 -8.54
N THR A 17 -5.97 25.13 -8.31
CA THR A 17 -5.64 26.11 -9.37
C THR A 17 -4.19 26.60 -9.22
N ILE A 18 -3.61 27.10 -10.32
CA ILE A 18 -2.30 27.73 -10.32
C ILE A 18 -2.28 28.96 -9.38
N GLN A 19 -3.39 29.73 -9.37
CA GLN A 19 -3.53 30.88 -8.44
C GLN A 19 -3.46 30.41 -6.98
N ALA A 20 -4.24 29.40 -6.60
CA ALA A 20 -4.24 28.89 -5.22
C ALA A 20 -2.85 28.42 -4.79
N LEU A 21 -2.07 27.83 -5.71
CA LEU A 21 -0.69 27.43 -5.41
C LEU A 21 0.23 28.66 -5.27
N ALA A 22 0.12 29.64 -6.15
CA ALA A 22 0.90 30.88 -6.08
C ALA A 22 0.67 31.61 -4.74
N ASP A 23 -0.61 31.74 -4.34
CA ASP A 23 -1.01 32.37 -3.07
C ASP A 23 -0.46 31.58 -1.86
N ARG A 24 -0.57 30.24 -1.86
CA ARG A 24 -0.11 29.36 -0.77
C ARG A 24 1.40 29.46 -0.53
N VAL A 25 2.20 29.60 -1.60
CA VAL A 25 3.67 29.68 -1.50
C VAL A 25 4.19 31.11 -1.61
N SER A 26 3.32 32.12 -1.59
CA SER A 26 3.65 33.57 -1.62
C SER A 26 4.52 33.94 -2.81
N VAL A 27 4.20 33.46 -3.99
CA VAL A 27 4.88 33.80 -5.26
C VAL A 27 3.89 34.29 -6.31
N THR A 28 4.40 34.81 -7.43
CA THR A 28 3.55 35.21 -8.56
C THR A 28 3.16 34.04 -9.44
N GLN A 29 1.98 34.09 -10.07
CA GLN A 29 1.55 33.04 -11.01
C GLN A 29 2.56 32.79 -12.16
N PRO A 30 3.19 33.83 -12.80
CA PRO A 30 4.23 33.59 -13.79
C PRO A 30 5.39 32.71 -13.28
N LEU A 31 5.74 32.82 -11.99
CA LEU A 31 6.76 31.95 -11.42
C LEU A 31 6.26 30.49 -11.32
N VAL A 32 5.01 30.27 -10.92
CA VAL A 32 4.43 28.93 -10.88
C VAL A 32 4.36 28.34 -12.30
N HIS A 33 3.99 29.14 -13.31
CA HIS A 33 3.93 28.71 -14.72
C HIS A 33 5.29 28.28 -15.31
N ARG A 34 6.41 28.71 -14.72
CA ARG A 34 7.74 28.21 -15.12
C ARG A 34 7.97 26.74 -14.74
N TYR A 35 7.28 26.25 -13.71
CA TYR A 35 7.35 24.86 -13.24
C TYR A 35 6.19 24.00 -13.77
N PHE A 36 5.00 24.57 -13.82
CA PHE A 36 3.78 23.92 -14.29
C PHE A 36 3.11 24.81 -15.33
N ARG A 37 3.29 24.49 -16.61
CA ARG A 37 2.77 25.31 -17.73
C ARG A 37 1.25 25.36 -17.73
N THR A 38 0.64 24.23 -17.34
CA THR A 38 -0.81 24.05 -17.29
C THR A 38 -1.25 23.50 -15.94
N ARG A 39 -2.53 23.57 -15.66
CA ARG A 39 -3.12 22.88 -14.51
C ARG A 39 -2.99 21.35 -14.63
N ALA A 40 -3.00 20.81 -15.84
CA ALA A 40 -2.78 19.39 -16.08
C ALA A 40 -1.36 18.97 -15.67
N ASP A 41 -0.33 19.75 -15.99
CA ASP A 41 1.06 19.49 -15.56
C ASP A 41 1.19 19.51 -14.04
N LEU A 42 0.50 20.45 -13.38
CA LEU A 42 0.46 20.51 -11.91
C LEU A 42 -0.14 19.23 -11.31
N ILE A 43 -1.26 18.75 -11.84
CA ILE A 43 -1.92 17.52 -11.40
C ILE A 43 -1.03 16.29 -11.68
N ALA A 44 -0.38 16.24 -12.84
CA ALA A 44 0.56 15.17 -13.18
C ALA A 44 1.72 15.10 -12.16
N GLY A 45 2.34 16.24 -11.85
CA GLY A 45 3.39 16.30 -10.82
C GLY A 45 2.91 15.91 -9.42
N ILE A 46 1.66 16.26 -9.05
CA ILE A 46 1.06 15.83 -7.78
C ILE A 46 0.89 14.30 -7.77
N ARG A 47 0.35 13.71 -8.83
CA ARG A 47 0.16 12.26 -8.95
C ARG A 47 1.48 11.51 -8.83
N GLU A 48 2.49 11.96 -9.58
CA GLU A 48 3.84 11.39 -9.52
C GLU A 48 4.38 11.43 -8.08
N LYS A 49 4.27 12.56 -7.39
CA LYS A 49 4.72 12.69 -6.01
C LYS A 49 3.97 11.76 -5.05
N ILE A 50 2.68 11.57 -5.21
CA ILE A 50 1.88 10.66 -4.37
C ILE A 50 2.26 9.20 -4.64
N GLN A 51 2.47 8.83 -5.90
CA GLN A 51 2.73 7.47 -6.34
C GLN A 51 4.11 6.96 -5.94
N PHE A 52 5.14 7.83 -6.06
CA PHE A 52 6.55 7.43 -5.89
C PHE A 52 7.16 7.81 -4.55
N ALA A 53 6.54 8.71 -3.79
CA ALA A 53 7.13 9.26 -2.56
C ALA A 53 7.27 8.24 -1.41
N HIS A 54 6.73 7.03 -1.52
CA HIS A 54 6.53 6.15 -0.37
C HIS A 54 6.94 4.69 -0.59
N TRP A 55 7.72 4.39 -1.64
CA TRP A 55 8.25 3.04 -1.81
C TRP A 55 9.75 3.00 -1.47
N ASP A 56 10.09 2.40 -0.33
CA ASP A 56 11.47 2.19 0.09
C ASP A 56 11.86 0.73 -0.17
N PRO A 57 12.88 0.46 -1.00
CA PRO A 57 13.38 -0.89 -1.24
C PRO A 57 13.77 -1.64 0.03
N ALA A 58 14.22 -0.93 1.09
CA ALA A 58 14.56 -1.52 2.39
C ALA A 58 13.37 -2.21 3.06
N TRP A 59 12.14 -1.87 2.71
CA TRP A 59 10.97 -2.57 3.24
C TRP A 59 10.89 -4.03 2.79
N ARG A 60 11.33 -4.32 1.57
CA ARG A 60 11.39 -5.69 1.07
C ARG A 60 12.42 -6.52 1.86
N GLU A 61 13.54 -5.93 2.24
CA GLU A 61 14.56 -6.60 3.04
C GLU A 61 13.98 -7.08 4.38
N VAL A 62 13.14 -6.27 5.03
CA VAL A 62 12.46 -6.65 6.28
C VAL A 62 11.56 -7.87 6.08
N LEU A 63 10.79 -7.92 4.98
CA LEU A 63 9.91 -9.06 4.69
C LEU A 63 10.69 -10.33 4.37
N THR A 64 11.85 -10.22 3.75
CA THR A 64 12.66 -11.36 3.27
C THR A 64 13.75 -11.79 4.26
N ASP A 65 13.94 -11.09 5.37
CA ASP A 65 14.90 -11.46 6.43
C ASP A 65 14.41 -12.69 7.21
N ARG A 66 14.75 -13.87 6.71
CA ARG A 66 14.36 -15.16 7.29
C ARG A 66 15.07 -15.50 8.61
N SER A 67 15.92 -14.62 9.15
CA SER A 67 16.47 -14.77 10.50
C SER A 67 15.40 -14.56 11.59
N HIS A 68 14.26 -13.94 11.22
CA HIS A 68 13.10 -13.73 12.09
C HIS A 68 11.87 -14.49 11.56
N PRO A 69 10.96 -14.94 12.45
CA PRO A 69 9.74 -15.63 12.03
C PRO A 69 8.80 -14.69 11.27
N LEU A 70 8.02 -15.24 10.34
CA LEU A 70 7.12 -14.46 9.48
C LEU A 70 6.10 -13.62 10.27
N CYS A 71 5.65 -14.12 11.42
CA CYS A 71 4.72 -13.42 12.31
C CYS A 71 5.32 -12.15 12.97
N GLU A 72 6.62 -11.94 12.90
CA GLU A 72 7.30 -10.71 13.30
C GLU A 72 7.60 -9.83 12.08
N ARG A 73 8.04 -10.42 10.97
CA ARG A 73 8.47 -9.68 9.77
C ARG A 73 7.34 -8.90 9.09
N ILE A 74 6.15 -9.50 8.98
CA ILE A 74 4.99 -8.79 8.39
C ILE A 74 4.59 -7.59 9.26
N PRO A 75 4.40 -7.71 10.59
CA PRO A 75 4.20 -6.56 11.46
C PRO A 75 5.28 -5.48 11.37
N ASP A 76 6.54 -5.86 11.36
CA ASP A 76 7.66 -4.92 11.26
C ASP A 76 7.66 -4.16 9.93
N PHE A 77 7.36 -4.84 8.83
CA PHE A 77 7.13 -4.18 7.55
C PHE A 77 6.02 -3.12 7.66
N TYR A 78 4.85 -3.51 8.17
CA TYR A 78 3.73 -2.57 8.26
C TYR A 78 3.97 -1.44 9.25
N ALA A 79 4.71 -1.66 10.33
CA ALA A 79 5.13 -0.62 11.25
C ALA A 79 5.99 0.45 10.57
N ARG A 80 6.80 0.08 9.58
CA ARG A 80 7.61 1.01 8.76
C ARG A 80 6.82 1.64 7.63
N TYR A 81 5.97 0.88 6.97
CA TYR A 81 5.20 1.31 5.80
C TYR A 81 4.07 2.30 6.16
N LEU A 82 3.29 1.99 7.21
CA LEU A 82 2.09 2.76 7.56
C LEU A 82 2.35 4.25 7.83
N PRO A 83 3.41 4.68 8.55
CA PRO A 83 3.65 6.11 8.77
C PRO A 83 3.75 6.94 7.49
N HIS A 84 4.14 6.33 6.37
CA HIS A 84 4.28 7.02 5.10
C HIS A 84 2.96 7.26 4.38
N ILE A 85 1.99 6.36 4.54
CA ILE A 85 0.67 6.47 3.91
C ILE A 85 -0.43 6.90 4.89
N TYR A 86 -0.23 6.75 6.19
CA TYR A 86 -1.28 6.91 7.20
C TYR A 86 -1.48 8.37 7.61
N SER A 87 -1.83 9.21 6.65
CA SER A 87 -2.13 10.63 6.85
C SER A 87 -3.35 11.08 6.03
N ALA A 88 -4.06 12.10 6.53
CA ALA A 88 -5.16 12.72 5.79
C ALA A 88 -4.70 13.24 4.42
N ARG A 89 -3.50 13.80 4.38
CA ARG A 89 -2.85 14.30 3.17
C ARG A 89 -2.75 13.21 2.11
N TRP A 90 -2.18 12.05 2.45
CA TRP A 90 -1.99 10.96 1.52
C TRP A 90 -3.32 10.33 1.10
N TYR A 91 -4.18 9.93 2.04
CA TYR A 91 -5.45 9.27 1.73
C TYR A 91 -6.34 10.12 0.84
N ARG A 92 -6.54 11.38 1.19
CA ARG A 92 -7.41 12.28 0.40
C ARG A 92 -6.83 12.55 -0.99
N SER A 93 -5.51 12.79 -1.09
CA SER A 93 -4.86 13.01 -2.36
C SER A 93 -4.92 11.76 -3.26
N PHE A 94 -4.67 10.58 -2.70
CA PHE A 94 -4.77 9.33 -3.43
C PHE A 94 -6.19 9.12 -3.99
N TRP A 95 -7.22 9.29 -3.16
CA TRP A 95 -8.60 9.09 -3.59
C TRP A 95 -9.04 10.11 -4.63
N TYR A 96 -8.69 11.39 -4.50
CA TYR A 96 -8.96 12.38 -5.53
C TYR A 96 -8.28 12.04 -6.87
N ALA A 97 -7.02 11.60 -6.83
CA ALA A 97 -6.30 11.18 -8.02
C ALA A 97 -6.93 9.93 -8.66
N ALA A 98 -7.22 8.90 -7.86
CA ALA A 98 -7.78 7.63 -8.32
C ALA A 98 -9.18 7.77 -8.93
N LEU A 99 -10.05 8.58 -8.32
CA LEU A 99 -11.39 8.85 -8.86
C LEU A 99 -11.36 9.72 -10.11
N SER A 100 -10.34 10.55 -10.29
CA SER A 100 -10.20 11.40 -11.46
C SER A 100 -9.53 10.71 -12.65
N ASP A 101 -8.76 9.65 -12.38
CA ASP A 101 -8.04 8.87 -13.39
C ASP A 101 -7.81 7.43 -12.92
N PRO A 102 -8.60 6.48 -13.43
CA PRO A 102 -8.45 5.07 -13.05
C PRO A 102 -7.06 4.49 -13.36
N THR A 103 -6.35 5.00 -14.37
CA THR A 103 -4.99 4.53 -14.72
C THR A 103 -4.02 4.74 -13.58
N PHE A 104 -4.11 5.87 -12.87
CA PHE A 104 -3.30 6.15 -11.69
C PHE A 104 -3.48 5.07 -10.61
N ALA A 105 -4.73 4.70 -10.31
CA ALA A 105 -5.02 3.66 -9.32
C ALA A 105 -4.52 2.28 -9.80
N GLN A 106 -4.72 1.93 -11.07
CA GLN A 106 -4.29 0.67 -11.65
C GLN A 106 -2.76 0.49 -11.54
N GLU A 107 -1.98 1.51 -11.91
CA GLU A 107 -0.52 1.49 -11.82
C GLU A 107 -0.04 1.36 -10.37
N PHE A 108 -0.65 2.11 -9.44
CA PHE A 108 -0.30 2.05 -8.03
C PHE A 108 -0.60 0.65 -7.43
N LEU A 109 -1.81 0.12 -7.69
CA LEU A 109 -2.21 -1.19 -7.16
C LEU A 109 -1.45 -2.34 -7.82
N ALA A 110 -1.07 -2.23 -9.10
CA ALA A 110 -0.18 -3.19 -9.75
C ALA A 110 1.19 -3.26 -9.03
N ARG A 111 1.75 -2.10 -8.68
CA ARG A 111 3.01 -2.05 -7.91
C ARG A 111 2.84 -2.67 -6.51
N VAL A 112 1.78 -2.33 -5.78
CA VAL A 112 1.49 -2.96 -4.48
C VAL A 112 1.39 -4.47 -4.63
N HIS A 113 0.72 -4.95 -5.67
CA HIS A 113 0.60 -6.38 -5.96
C HIS A 113 1.97 -7.02 -6.18
N GLU A 114 2.77 -6.48 -7.11
CA GLU A 114 4.02 -7.09 -7.54
C GLU A 114 5.12 -7.01 -6.47
N GLU A 115 5.27 -5.85 -5.83
CA GLU A 115 6.38 -5.60 -4.93
C GLU A 115 6.09 -5.99 -3.47
N LEU A 116 4.84 -5.91 -3.03
CA LEU A 116 4.45 -6.22 -1.66
C LEU A 116 3.72 -7.56 -1.55
N LEU A 117 2.56 -7.69 -2.21
CA LEU A 117 1.67 -8.81 -1.93
C LEU A 117 2.26 -10.15 -2.39
N LEU A 118 2.88 -10.20 -3.57
CA LEU A 118 3.59 -11.40 -4.02
C LEU A 118 4.77 -11.76 -3.11
N SER A 119 5.46 -10.76 -2.54
CA SER A 119 6.51 -11.01 -1.55
C SER A 119 5.95 -11.64 -0.27
N ILE A 120 4.82 -11.13 0.23
CA ILE A 120 4.14 -11.71 1.41
C ILE A 120 3.68 -13.15 1.12
N ILE A 121 3.09 -13.41 -0.05
CA ILE A 121 2.68 -14.76 -0.45
C ILE A 121 3.89 -15.69 -0.52
N GLY A 122 4.99 -15.26 -1.14
CA GLY A 122 6.23 -16.04 -1.25
C GLY A 122 6.79 -16.42 0.11
N GLU A 123 6.84 -15.48 1.04
CA GLU A 123 7.33 -15.71 2.40
C GLU A 123 6.37 -16.56 3.25
N ALA A 124 5.05 -16.42 3.04
CA ALA A 124 4.07 -17.29 3.69
C ALA A 124 4.20 -18.75 3.18
N ARG A 125 4.33 -18.94 1.87
CA ARG A 125 4.59 -20.27 1.29
C ARG A 125 5.87 -20.89 1.83
N PHE A 126 6.95 -20.12 1.90
CA PHE A 126 8.20 -20.58 2.48
C PHE A 126 8.02 -21.00 3.94
N ALA A 127 7.38 -20.18 4.76
CA ALA A 127 7.17 -20.44 6.19
C ALA A 127 6.31 -21.69 6.45
N PHE A 128 5.34 -21.97 5.58
CA PHE A 128 4.42 -23.10 5.72
C PHE A 128 4.79 -24.32 4.85
N GLY A 129 5.93 -24.29 4.13
CA GLY A 129 6.43 -25.42 3.37
C GLY A 129 5.68 -25.69 2.05
N TYR A 130 5.13 -24.65 1.41
CA TYR A 130 4.48 -24.73 0.11
C TYR A 130 5.44 -24.41 -1.04
N PRO A 131 5.15 -24.83 -2.28
CA PRO A 131 6.00 -24.54 -3.44
C PRO A 131 6.20 -23.05 -3.67
N ALA A 132 7.43 -22.66 -4.04
CA ALA A 132 7.77 -21.29 -4.38
C ALA A 132 6.96 -20.76 -5.57
N LEU A 133 6.84 -19.42 -5.68
CA LEU A 133 6.06 -18.76 -6.74
C LEU A 133 6.60 -19.06 -8.14
N GLU A 134 7.92 -19.28 -8.28
CA GLU A 134 8.58 -19.65 -9.53
C GLU A 134 8.17 -21.06 -9.99
N CYS A 135 7.90 -21.97 -9.05
CA CYS A 135 7.45 -23.32 -9.34
C CYS A 135 5.92 -23.38 -9.63
N ARG A 136 5.18 -22.54 -8.96
CA ARG A 136 3.72 -22.43 -9.09
C ARG A 136 3.27 -21.01 -8.81
N PRO A 137 2.84 -20.25 -9.83
CA PRO A 137 2.29 -18.90 -9.64
C PRO A 137 1.16 -18.87 -8.63
N ALA A 138 0.98 -17.72 -7.94
CA ALA A 138 -0.12 -17.53 -7.01
C ALA A 138 -1.47 -17.61 -7.73
N GLY A 139 -2.41 -18.36 -7.16
CA GLY A 139 -3.76 -18.45 -7.70
C GLY A 139 -4.67 -17.31 -7.23
N PRO A 140 -5.79 -17.05 -7.92
CA PRO A 140 -6.68 -15.93 -7.60
C PRO A 140 -7.12 -15.90 -6.12
N ARG A 141 -7.49 -17.05 -5.56
CA ARG A 141 -7.95 -17.13 -4.16
C ARG A 141 -6.85 -16.76 -3.15
N GLU A 142 -5.62 -17.14 -3.43
CA GLU A 142 -4.46 -16.82 -2.60
C GLU A 142 -4.13 -15.31 -2.70
N ILE A 143 -4.22 -14.75 -3.91
CA ILE A 143 -4.06 -13.31 -4.14
C ILE A 143 -5.12 -12.51 -3.39
N GLU A 144 -6.40 -12.91 -3.47
CA GLU A 144 -7.47 -12.21 -2.77
C GLU A 144 -7.36 -12.33 -1.24
N LEU A 145 -6.81 -13.43 -0.73
CA LEU A 145 -6.58 -13.59 0.71
C LEU A 145 -5.58 -12.54 1.24
N VAL A 146 -4.46 -12.32 0.55
CA VAL A 146 -3.48 -11.29 0.95
C VAL A 146 -4.00 -9.88 0.70
N TRP A 147 -4.78 -9.65 -0.36
CA TRP A 147 -5.49 -8.39 -0.59
C TRP A 147 -6.47 -8.07 0.54
N GLY A 148 -7.18 -9.08 1.05
CA GLY A 148 -8.09 -8.92 2.20
C GLY A 148 -7.37 -8.38 3.43
N MET A 149 -6.22 -8.96 3.79
CA MET A 149 -5.38 -8.48 4.88
C MET A 149 -4.92 -7.03 4.65
N HIS A 150 -4.34 -6.73 3.48
CA HIS A 150 -3.85 -5.41 3.14
C HIS A 150 -4.97 -4.36 3.13
N SER A 151 -6.10 -4.69 2.51
CA SER A 151 -7.27 -3.80 2.39
C SER A 151 -7.87 -3.43 3.74
N THR A 152 -7.85 -4.33 4.72
CA THR A 152 -8.33 -4.00 6.07
C THR A 152 -7.52 -2.86 6.69
N THR A 153 -6.20 -2.90 6.52
CA THR A 153 -5.31 -1.83 6.97
C THR A 153 -5.59 -0.51 6.25
N VAL A 154 -5.77 -0.57 4.93
CA VAL A 154 -6.12 0.60 4.10
C VAL A 154 -7.49 1.18 4.51
N PHE A 155 -8.49 0.32 4.75
CA PHE A 155 -9.83 0.77 5.11
C PHE A 155 -9.91 1.49 6.47
N LEU A 156 -9.04 1.15 7.43
CA LEU A 156 -8.90 1.92 8.66
C LEU A 156 -8.52 3.38 8.38
N GLY A 157 -7.61 3.62 7.45
CA GLY A 157 -7.24 4.98 7.03
C GLY A 157 -8.36 5.71 6.29
N ILE A 158 -9.12 5.01 5.42
CA ILE A 158 -10.30 5.58 4.76
C ILE A 158 -11.32 6.04 5.80
N ARG A 159 -11.64 5.19 6.76
CA ARG A 159 -12.57 5.54 7.85
C ARG A 159 -12.10 6.78 8.61
N ARG A 160 -10.83 6.85 8.96
CA ARG A 160 -10.27 7.95 9.76
C ARG A 160 -10.16 9.25 8.97
N TYR A 161 -9.62 9.21 7.75
CA TYR A 161 -9.18 10.40 7.03
C TYR A 161 -10.11 10.86 5.91
N VAL A 162 -10.96 9.96 5.41
CA VAL A 162 -11.93 10.28 4.34
C VAL A 162 -13.34 10.40 4.92
N TYR A 163 -13.76 9.41 5.73
CA TYR A 163 -15.12 9.40 6.28
C TYR A 163 -15.24 10.07 7.65
N HIS A 164 -14.12 10.41 8.30
CA HIS A 164 -14.08 11.00 9.64
C HIS A 164 -14.88 10.18 10.68
N THR A 165 -14.88 8.85 10.54
CA THR A 165 -15.53 7.94 11.49
C THR A 165 -14.52 7.44 12.53
N PRO A 166 -14.98 7.08 13.74
CA PRO A 166 -14.10 6.56 14.77
C PRO A 166 -13.38 5.28 14.32
N VAL A 167 -12.10 5.20 14.64
CA VAL A 167 -11.28 3.99 14.53
C VAL A 167 -10.62 3.73 15.88
N SER A 168 -10.11 2.52 16.10
CA SER A 168 -9.34 2.20 17.30
C SER A 168 -8.24 3.23 17.54
N PRO A 169 -8.05 3.74 18.77
CA PRO A 169 -6.91 4.59 19.11
C PRO A 169 -5.59 3.82 18.97
N ASP A 170 -5.60 2.52 19.23
CA ASP A 170 -4.48 1.60 19.04
C ASP A 170 -4.54 0.96 17.66
N LEU A 171 -4.07 1.70 16.67
CA LEU A 171 -4.00 1.24 15.29
C LEU A 171 -2.96 0.13 15.11
N GLN A 172 -1.88 0.16 15.87
CA GLN A 172 -0.81 -0.81 15.75
C GLN A 172 -1.32 -2.20 16.12
N THR A 173 -1.92 -2.35 17.29
CA THR A 173 -2.51 -3.63 17.71
C THR A 173 -3.62 -4.07 16.74
N THR A 174 -4.47 -3.14 16.26
CA THR A 174 -5.52 -3.48 15.30
C THR A 174 -4.94 -4.06 14.01
N VAL A 175 -3.87 -3.47 13.48
CA VAL A 175 -3.18 -3.97 12.28
C VAL A 175 -2.53 -5.32 12.53
N LEU A 176 -1.87 -5.49 13.68
CA LEU A 176 -1.26 -6.77 14.10
C LEU A 176 -2.29 -7.91 14.13
N ASP A 177 -3.48 -7.65 14.66
CA ASP A 177 -4.54 -8.66 14.73
C ASP A 177 -5.02 -9.09 13.34
N GLN A 178 -5.09 -8.18 12.37
CA GLN A 178 -5.43 -8.52 10.99
C GLN A 178 -4.35 -9.40 10.33
N MET A 179 -3.08 -9.14 10.63
CA MET A 179 -1.97 -9.95 10.12
C MET A 179 -1.94 -11.34 10.75
N ARG A 180 -2.23 -11.45 12.04
CA ARG A 180 -2.40 -12.74 12.71
C ARG A 180 -3.54 -13.55 12.12
N ALA A 181 -4.70 -12.90 11.87
CA ALA A 181 -5.84 -13.55 11.23
C ALA A 181 -5.47 -14.10 9.84
N TYR A 182 -4.74 -13.31 9.03
CA TYR A 182 -4.22 -13.76 7.74
C TYR A 182 -3.32 -15.00 7.90
N LEU A 183 -2.31 -14.92 8.77
CA LEU A 183 -1.37 -16.03 8.99
C LEU A 183 -2.04 -17.30 9.52
N HIS A 184 -3.11 -17.17 10.29
CA HIS A 184 -3.94 -18.30 10.72
C HIS A 184 -4.71 -18.94 9.57
N THR A 185 -5.22 -18.14 8.66
CA THR A 185 -6.07 -18.62 7.54
C THR A 185 -5.26 -19.21 6.39
N VAL A 186 -4.03 -18.71 6.16
CA VAL A 186 -3.18 -19.19 5.05
C VAL A 186 -3.02 -20.70 5.00
N PRO A 187 -2.64 -21.43 6.08
CA PRO A 187 -2.46 -22.89 6.00
C PRO A 187 -3.72 -23.64 5.58
N GLU A 188 -4.88 -23.21 6.06
CA GLU A 188 -6.17 -23.85 5.72
C GLU A 188 -6.50 -23.67 4.24
N VAL A 189 -6.40 -22.43 3.75
CA VAL A 189 -6.64 -22.13 2.34
C VAL A 189 -5.64 -22.84 1.43
N MET A 190 -4.37 -22.88 1.81
CA MET A 190 -3.33 -23.54 1.03
C MET A 190 -3.49 -25.07 1.02
N GLU A 191 -3.97 -25.67 2.10
CA GLU A 191 -4.28 -27.10 2.13
C GLU A 191 -5.39 -27.48 1.14
N GLU A 192 -6.41 -26.63 1.00
CA GLU A 192 -7.46 -26.79 -0.01
C GLU A 192 -6.94 -26.61 -1.45
N LEU A 193 -6.05 -25.62 -1.65
CA LEU A 193 -5.49 -25.28 -2.97
C LEU A 193 -4.38 -26.26 -3.42
N MET A 194 -3.64 -26.84 -2.47
CA MET A 194 -2.46 -27.68 -2.71
C MET A 194 -2.40 -28.90 -1.78
N PRO A 195 -3.41 -29.77 -1.77
CA PRO A 195 -3.49 -30.86 -0.80
C PRO A 195 -2.32 -31.86 -0.86
N SER A 196 -1.64 -31.98 -1.99
CA SER A 196 -0.48 -32.88 -2.19
C SER A 196 0.87 -32.28 -1.79
N ALA A 197 0.97 -30.97 -1.54
CA ALA A 197 2.23 -30.32 -1.25
C ALA A 197 2.71 -30.58 0.19
N ARG A 198 1.81 -30.67 1.16
CA ARG A 198 2.14 -30.88 2.59
C ARG A 198 2.67 -32.27 2.92
N LYS A 199 2.36 -33.29 2.10
CA LYS A 199 2.81 -34.68 2.34
C LYS A 199 4.31 -34.90 2.08
N ARG A 200 5.00 -34.03 1.32
CA ARG A 200 6.42 -34.16 1.01
C ARG A 200 7.35 -33.66 2.10
N THR A 201 6.93 -32.70 2.91
CA THR A 201 7.79 -32.07 3.93
C THR A 201 7.85 -32.85 5.26
N VAL A 202 6.94 -33.80 5.50
CA VAL A 202 6.88 -34.61 6.73
C VAL A 202 7.74 -35.89 6.63
N ILE A 203 8.23 -36.24 5.45
CA ILE A 203 8.99 -37.50 5.22
C ILE A 203 10.52 -37.24 5.22
N GLU A 204 10.97 -35.98 5.19
CA GLU A 204 12.42 -35.64 5.15
C GLU A 204 12.91 -34.93 6.45
N ARG A 205 12.43 -35.39 7.62
CA ARG A 205 13.06 -35.07 8.91
C ARG A 205 13.36 -36.30 9.71
#